data_945d736de83566d40f77308f57207cb8
#
_entry.id   945d736de83566d40f77308f57207cb8
#
_cell.length_a   1.000
_cell.length_b   1.000
_cell.length_c   1.000
_cell.angle_alpha   90.00
_cell.angle_beta   90.00
_cell.angle_gamma   90.00
#
_symmetry.space_group_name_H-M   'P 1'
#
loop_
_entity.id
_entity.type
_entity.pdbx_description
1 polymer ?
#
loop_
_entity_poly.entity_id
_entity_poly.type
_entity_poly.pdbx_seq_one_letter_code
_entity_poly.pdbx_strand_id
1 'polypeptide(L)'
;SIDDIRTLGDARHTIAIGEHMRAPAARLAQLTGVDYSLFRDLTGLKAVDRFVMLLSELSGRPVPASIRRRRAQAQDALLDGHFHFGGKRIAIAAEPDHLYALACFFTGLGADIHAAVTTTGHSKILERIPCDSVQVGDLGDLERLAEGADLIVTHSHGRQAAERLGLPLMRVGFPIFDRLGS
;
A
#
# COMPACT_ATOMS: atom_id res chain seq x y z
N SER A 1 -13.91 -21.35 7.31
CA SER A 1 -15.06 -21.79 8.18
C SER A 1 -14.86 -21.26 9.60
N ILE A 2 -15.86 -21.43 10.47
CA ILE A 2 -15.72 -21.12 11.91
C ILE A 2 -14.66 -22.02 12.56
N ASP A 3 -14.51 -23.23 12.06
CA ASP A 3 -13.50 -24.17 12.57
C ASP A 3 -12.08 -23.71 12.25
N ASP A 4 -11.85 -23.05 11.10
CA ASP A 4 -10.54 -22.47 10.77
C ASP A 4 -10.16 -21.36 11.79
N ILE A 5 -11.13 -20.62 12.30
CA ILE A 5 -10.90 -19.61 13.35
C ILE A 5 -10.51 -20.29 14.67
N ARG A 6 -11.12 -21.43 15.01
CA ARG A 6 -10.79 -22.17 16.24
C ARG A 6 -9.38 -22.76 16.22
N THR A 7 -8.85 -23.07 15.02
CA THR A 7 -7.51 -23.64 14.84
C THR A 7 -6.41 -22.59 14.64
N LEU A 8 -6.70 -21.28 14.73
CA LEU A 8 -5.69 -20.23 14.61
C LEU A 8 -4.54 -20.37 15.62
N GLY A 9 -4.81 -20.94 16.79
CA GLY A 9 -3.82 -21.23 17.82
C GLY A 9 -2.85 -22.37 17.49
N ASP A 10 -3.14 -23.17 16.47
CA ASP A 10 -2.28 -24.27 16.00
C ASP A 10 -1.22 -23.77 15.01
N ALA A 11 -1.28 -22.50 14.62
CA ALA A 11 -0.32 -21.89 13.69
C ALA A 11 1.07 -21.77 14.35
N ARG A 12 2.12 -21.93 13.57
CA ARG A 12 3.50 -21.71 14.02
C ARG A 12 3.82 -20.23 14.23
N HIS A 13 3.19 -19.35 13.45
CA HIS A 13 3.39 -17.92 13.47
C HIS A 13 2.22 -17.20 12.79
N THR A 14 1.86 -16.02 13.26
CA THR A 14 0.83 -15.18 12.66
C THR A 14 1.47 -14.07 11.82
N ILE A 15 1.05 -13.94 10.57
CA ILE A 15 1.45 -12.84 9.70
C ILE A 15 0.25 -11.90 9.54
N ALA A 16 0.38 -10.68 10.05
CA ALA A 16 -0.63 -9.63 9.96
C ALA A 16 -0.21 -8.58 8.91
N ILE A 17 -1.12 -8.24 8.01
CA ILE A 17 -0.88 -7.27 6.93
C ILE A 17 -1.87 -6.11 7.08
N GLY A 18 -1.32 -4.88 7.14
CA GLY A 18 -2.05 -3.65 7.40
C GLY A 18 -1.97 -3.22 8.87
N GLU A 19 -1.86 -1.91 9.10
CA GLU A 19 -1.79 -1.35 10.47
C GLU A 19 -3.06 -1.65 11.28
N HIS A 20 -4.22 -1.73 10.62
CA HIS A 20 -5.50 -2.09 11.24
C HIS A 20 -5.50 -3.49 11.87
N MET A 21 -4.61 -4.39 11.44
CA MET A 21 -4.46 -5.74 11.99
C MET A 21 -3.61 -5.80 13.28
N ARG A 22 -3.01 -4.70 13.71
CA ARG A 22 -2.16 -4.66 14.90
C ARG A 22 -2.87 -5.15 16.17
N ALA A 23 -4.02 -4.59 16.47
CA ALA A 23 -4.77 -4.96 17.68
C ALA A 23 -5.33 -6.38 17.62
N PRO A 24 -5.96 -6.84 16.53
CA PRO A 24 -6.36 -8.24 16.37
C PRO A 24 -5.20 -9.23 16.49
N ALA A 25 -4.05 -8.95 15.85
CA ALA A 25 -2.88 -9.84 15.91
C ALA A 25 -2.29 -9.92 17.33
N ALA A 26 -2.17 -8.78 18.01
CA ALA A 26 -1.71 -8.75 19.40
C ALA A 26 -2.69 -9.51 20.34
N ARG A 27 -4.00 -9.36 20.12
CA ARG A 27 -5.01 -10.08 20.90
C ARG A 27 -4.95 -11.59 20.65
N LEU A 28 -4.76 -11.99 19.38
CA LEU A 28 -4.61 -13.41 19.04
C LEU A 28 -3.37 -14.00 19.73
N ALA A 29 -2.23 -13.31 19.69
CA ALA A 29 -1.01 -13.74 20.34
C ALA A 29 -1.18 -13.90 21.86
N GLN A 30 -1.90 -12.99 22.53
CA GLN A 30 -2.23 -13.12 23.94
C GLN A 30 -3.09 -14.34 24.26
N LEU A 31 -4.02 -14.69 23.37
CA LEU A 31 -4.94 -15.81 23.56
C LEU A 31 -4.30 -17.17 23.27
N THR A 32 -3.41 -17.24 22.30
CA THR A 32 -2.89 -18.50 21.78
C THR A 32 -1.42 -18.75 22.14
N GLY A 33 -0.67 -17.73 22.54
CA GLY A 33 0.79 -17.79 22.70
C GLY A 33 1.56 -17.85 21.37
N VAL A 34 0.89 -17.73 20.23
CA VAL A 34 1.53 -17.73 18.91
C VAL A 34 2.05 -16.32 18.60
N ASP A 35 3.35 -16.21 18.37
CA ASP A 35 4.00 -14.95 17.99
C ASP A 35 3.45 -14.41 16.65
N TYR A 36 3.55 -13.09 16.46
CA TYR A 36 3.12 -12.45 15.21
C TYR A 36 4.13 -11.46 14.67
N SER A 37 4.11 -11.29 13.36
CA SER A 37 4.79 -10.23 12.62
C SER A 37 3.80 -9.35 11.89
N LEU A 38 3.95 -8.02 12.05
CA LEU A 38 3.09 -7.04 11.39
C LEU A 38 3.84 -6.36 10.25
N PHE A 39 3.27 -6.47 9.06
CA PHE A 39 3.66 -5.71 7.88
C PHE A 39 2.62 -4.62 7.62
N ARG A 40 3.04 -3.35 7.56
CA ARG A 40 2.11 -2.25 7.26
C ARG A 40 1.56 -2.33 5.85
N ASP A 41 2.40 -2.82 4.94
CA ASP A 41 2.08 -3.07 3.54
C ASP A 41 3.02 -4.15 2.96
N LEU A 42 2.71 -4.62 1.76
CA LEU A 42 3.57 -5.48 0.94
C LEU A 42 3.88 -4.86 -0.43
N THR A 43 3.90 -3.53 -0.51
CA THR A 43 4.15 -2.78 -1.74
C THR A 43 5.61 -2.37 -1.85
N GLY A 44 6.21 -2.62 -3.02
CA GLY A 44 7.61 -2.31 -3.30
C GLY A 44 8.61 -3.31 -2.69
N LEU A 45 9.85 -3.24 -3.17
CA LEU A 45 10.89 -4.23 -2.84
C LEU A 45 11.21 -4.29 -1.36
N LYS A 46 11.30 -3.15 -0.68
CA LYS A 46 11.68 -3.08 0.73
C LYS A 46 10.70 -3.84 1.65
N ALA A 47 9.41 -3.74 1.39
CA ALA A 47 8.39 -4.43 2.16
C ALA A 47 8.39 -5.94 1.83
N VAL A 48 8.45 -6.28 0.55
CA VAL A 48 8.48 -7.67 0.06
C VAL A 48 9.74 -8.39 0.51
N ASP A 49 10.91 -7.75 0.48
CA ASP A 49 12.17 -8.35 0.96
C ASP A 49 12.06 -8.78 2.43
N ARG A 50 11.52 -7.91 3.29
CA ARG A 50 11.31 -8.26 4.72
C ARG A 50 10.34 -9.43 4.88
N PHE A 51 9.27 -9.46 4.08
CA PHE A 51 8.30 -10.55 4.11
C PHE A 51 8.92 -11.88 3.67
N VAL A 52 9.65 -11.88 2.56
CA VAL A 52 10.33 -13.08 2.03
C VAL A 52 11.42 -13.58 3.00
N MET A 53 12.15 -12.67 3.65
CA MET A 53 13.14 -13.05 4.67
C MET A 53 12.48 -13.69 5.89
N LEU A 54 11.36 -13.15 6.37
CA LEU A 54 10.60 -13.78 7.45
C LEU A 54 10.14 -15.21 7.07
N LEU A 55 9.62 -15.39 5.86
CA LEU A 55 9.19 -16.71 5.39
C LEU A 55 10.37 -17.70 5.29
N SER A 56 11.53 -17.23 4.86
CA SER A 56 12.77 -18.03 4.82
C SER A 56 13.19 -18.45 6.23
N GLU A 57 13.15 -17.54 7.18
CA GLU A 57 13.48 -17.80 8.59
C GLU A 57 12.49 -18.80 9.22
N LEU A 58 11.19 -18.55 9.11
CA LEU A 58 10.15 -19.42 9.67
C LEU A 58 10.17 -20.84 9.07
N SER A 59 10.48 -20.96 7.77
CA SER A 59 10.55 -22.25 7.10
C SER A 59 11.88 -22.97 7.25
N GLY A 60 12.94 -22.28 7.66
CA GLY A 60 14.33 -22.79 7.66
C GLY A 60 14.88 -23.06 6.27
N ARG A 61 14.25 -22.52 5.20
CA ARG A 61 14.62 -22.75 3.80
C ARG A 61 15.19 -21.49 3.16
N PRO A 62 16.22 -21.59 2.33
CA PRO A 62 16.75 -20.43 1.60
C PRO A 62 15.71 -19.88 0.61
N VAL A 63 15.77 -18.57 0.34
CA VAL A 63 14.91 -17.93 -0.67
C VAL A 63 15.12 -18.60 -2.03
N PRO A 64 14.07 -19.10 -2.69
CA PRO A 64 14.17 -19.77 -3.99
C PRO A 64 14.81 -18.90 -5.07
N ALA A 65 15.56 -19.51 -5.99
CA ALA A 65 16.20 -18.80 -7.10
C ALA A 65 15.20 -18.06 -8.00
N SER A 66 13.99 -18.59 -8.15
CA SER A 66 12.89 -17.94 -8.91
C SER A 66 12.47 -16.60 -8.27
N ILE A 67 12.37 -16.54 -6.94
CA ILE A 67 12.04 -15.29 -6.21
C ILE A 67 13.19 -14.28 -6.35
N ARG A 68 14.44 -14.71 -6.18
CA ARG A 68 15.60 -13.82 -6.37
C ARG A 68 15.65 -13.22 -7.78
N ARG A 69 15.36 -14.03 -8.81
CA ARG A 69 15.33 -13.57 -10.21
C ARG A 69 14.19 -12.55 -10.42
N ARG A 70 12.97 -12.82 -9.94
CA ARG A 70 11.85 -11.89 -10.02
C ARG A 70 12.13 -10.59 -9.28
N ARG A 71 12.83 -10.67 -8.14
CA ARG A 71 13.25 -9.48 -7.41
C ARG A 71 14.22 -8.61 -8.24
N ALA A 72 15.20 -9.22 -8.90
CA ALA A 72 16.13 -8.51 -9.79
C ALA A 72 15.38 -7.84 -10.96
N GLN A 73 14.46 -8.55 -11.62
CA GLN A 73 13.62 -7.99 -12.67
C GLN A 73 12.76 -6.80 -12.16
N ALA A 74 12.19 -6.93 -10.96
CA ALA A 74 11.42 -5.83 -10.36
C ALA A 74 12.32 -4.63 -10.02
N GLN A 75 13.55 -4.86 -9.59
CA GLN A 75 14.52 -3.80 -9.33
C GLN A 75 14.88 -3.03 -10.62
N ASP A 76 15.12 -3.73 -11.71
CA ASP A 76 15.40 -3.12 -13.02
C ASP A 76 14.18 -2.28 -13.48
N ALA A 77 12.97 -2.82 -13.39
CA ALA A 77 11.74 -2.09 -13.73
C ALA A 77 11.50 -0.86 -12.85
N LEU A 78 11.90 -0.89 -11.57
CA LEU A 78 11.78 0.27 -10.68
C LEU A 78 12.81 1.36 -11.00
N LEU A 79 13.99 1.00 -11.53
CA LEU A 79 14.94 1.99 -12.05
C LEU A 79 14.35 2.76 -13.23
N ASP A 80 13.70 2.06 -14.17
CA ASP A 80 12.98 2.70 -15.26
C ASP A 80 11.82 3.56 -14.74
N GLY A 81 11.08 3.06 -13.75
CA GLY A 81 10.01 3.80 -13.06
C GLY A 81 10.49 5.11 -12.44
N HIS A 82 11.71 5.16 -11.92
CA HIS A 82 12.29 6.37 -11.34
C HIS A 82 12.42 7.52 -12.38
N PHE A 83 12.74 7.20 -13.63
CA PHE A 83 12.78 8.21 -14.69
C PHE A 83 11.41 8.80 -15.04
N HIS A 84 10.34 8.02 -14.85
CA HIS A 84 8.97 8.47 -15.12
C HIS A 84 8.35 9.25 -13.96
N PHE A 85 8.63 8.86 -12.73
CA PHE A 85 7.98 9.42 -11.53
C PHE A 85 8.87 10.43 -10.77
N GLY A 86 10.18 10.45 -11.00
CA GLY A 86 11.08 11.39 -10.36
C GLY A 86 10.67 12.84 -10.55
N GLY A 87 10.48 13.58 -9.47
CA GLY A 87 10.03 14.98 -9.48
C GLY A 87 8.57 15.20 -9.87
N LYS A 88 7.76 14.15 -10.09
CA LYS A 88 6.32 14.27 -10.37
C LYS A 88 5.53 14.54 -9.09
N ARG A 89 4.55 15.41 -9.19
CA ARG A 89 3.60 15.74 -8.12
C ARG A 89 2.36 14.85 -8.24
N ILE A 90 2.13 14.00 -7.26
CA ILE A 90 1.08 12.98 -7.29
C ILE A 90 0.00 13.30 -6.26
N ALA A 91 -1.26 13.33 -6.69
CA ALA A 91 -2.42 13.41 -5.82
C ALA A 91 -3.04 12.03 -5.63
N ILE A 92 -3.18 11.57 -4.40
CA ILE A 92 -3.64 10.23 -4.06
C ILE A 92 -4.89 10.30 -3.19
N ALA A 93 -5.93 9.53 -3.52
CA ALA A 93 -7.05 9.26 -2.63
C ALA A 93 -7.26 7.75 -2.48
N ALA A 94 -7.14 7.27 -1.25
CA ALA A 94 -7.27 5.85 -0.90
C ALA A 94 -7.56 5.66 0.60
N GLU A 95 -7.94 4.43 0.98
CA GLU A 95 -8.02 4.02 2.37
C GLU A 95 -6.65 4.10 3.06
N PRO A 96 -6.58 4.32 4.40
CA PRO A 96 -5.35 4.66 5.10
C PRO A 96 -4.14 3.77 4.82
N ASP A 97 -4.30 2.45 4.90
CA ASP A 97 -3.18 1.51 4.69
C ASP A 97 -2.73 1.52 3.22
N HIS A 98 -3.68 1.64 2.29
CA HIS A 98 -3.39 1.72 0.85
C HIS A 98 -2.76 3.07 0.48
N LEU A 99 -3.26 4.16 1.05
CA LEU A 99 -2.68 5.50 0.88
C LEU A 99 -1.22 5.53 1.34
N TYR A 100 -0.94 4.96 2.51
CA TYR A 100 0.43 4.83 3.01
C TYR A 100 1.32 4.02 2.06
N ALA A 101 0.85 2.85 1.61
CA ALA A 101 1.60 1.98 0.71
C ALA A 101 1.95 2.68 -0.61
N LEU A 102 0.98 3.35 -1.23
CA LEU A 102 1.15 4.10 -2.48
C LEU A 102 2.08 5.31 -2.29
N ALA A 103 1.87 6.09 -1.24
CA ALA A 103 2.69 7.25 -0.96
C ALA A 103 4.16 6.87 -0.75
N CYS A 104 4.43 5.83 0.05
CA CYS A 104 5.78 5.28 0.23
C CYS A 104 6.38 4.74 -1.08
N PHE A 105 5.58 4.09 -1.91
CA PHE A 105 6.02 3.56 -3.20
C PHE A 105 6.44 4.67 -4.15
N PHE A 106 5.59 5.68 -4.36
CA PHE A 106 5.89 6.79 -5.26
C PHE A 106 7.03 7.68 -4.76
N THR A 107 7.08 7.96 -3.46
CA THR A 107 8.22 8.69 -2.87
C THR A 107 9.52 7.89 -3.04
N GLY A 108 9.47 6.55 -2.95
CA GLY A 108 10.60 5.68 -3.25
C GLY A 108 11.07 5.75 -4.70
N LEU A 109 10.22 6.18 -5.63
CA LEU A 109 10.54 6.48 -7.03
C LEU A 109 10.90 7.96 -7.28
N GLY A 110 11.04 8.74 -6.22
CA GLY A 110 11.44 10.15 -6.31
C GLY A 110 10.29 11.11 -6.66
N ALA A 111 9.04 10.69 -6.53
CA ALA A 111 7.88 11.55 -6.68
C ALA A 111 7.57 12.31 -5.38
N ASP A 112 6.90 13.44 -5.51
CA ASP A 112 6.32 14.22 -4.42
C ASP A 112 4.84 13.88 -4.24
N ILE A 113 4.41 13.66 -3.00
CA ILE A 113 2.99 13.51 -2.68
C ILE A 113 2.37 14.89 -2.48
N HIS A 114 1.81 15.41 -3.57
CA HIS A 114 1.22 16.74 -3.65
C HIS A 114 -0.08 16.87 -2.84
N ALA A 115 -0.91 15.82 -2.88
CA ALA A 115 -2.14 15.74 -2.11
C ALA A 115 -2.38 14.29 -1.65
N ALA A 116 -2.81 14.13 -0.41
CA ALA A 116 -3.17 12.85 0.17
C ALA A 116 -4.55 12.96 0.82
N VAL A 117 -5.54 12.21 0.31
CA VAL A 117 -6.92 12.24 0.78
C VAL A 117 -7.36 10.85 1.22
N THR A 118 -8.05 10.77 2.35
CA THR A 118 -8.63 9.52 2.87
C THR A 118 -10.01 9.76 3.46
N THR A 119 -10.84 8.72 3.52
CA THR A 119 -12.20 8.80 4.05
C THR A 119 -12.28 8.75 5.58
N THR A 120 -11.18 8.40 6.26
CA THR A 120 -11.15 8.27 7.74
C THR A 120 -9.86 8.78 8.35
N GLY A 121 -9.95 9.48 9.48
CA GLY A 121 -8.83 10.03 10.25
C GLY A 121 -8.37 9.16 11.43
N HIS A 122 -9.02 8.03 11.68
CA HIS A 122 -8.76 7.26 12.92
C HIS A 122 -7.54 6.33 12.87
N SER A 123 -6.92 6.16 11.71
CA SER A 123 -5.77 5.26 11.57
C SER A 123 -4.45 5.97 11.90
N LYS A 124 -3.68 5.42 12.84
CA LYS A 124 -2.32 5.91 13.20
C LYS A 124 -1.32 5.83 12.05
N ILE A 125 -1.62 5.08 10.99
CA ILE A 125 -0.75 5.00 9.80
C ILE A 125 -0.67 6.33 9.06
N LEU A 126 -1.70 7.19 9.17
CA LEU A 126 -1.76 8.49 8.52
C LEU A 126 -0.62 9.42 8.93
N GLU A 127 -0.17 9.32 10.20
CA GLU A 127 0.98 10.09 10.72
C GLU A 127 2.32 9.71 10.07
N ARG A 128 2.36 8.63 9.30
CA ARG A 128 3.55 8.06 8.66
C ARG A 128 3.58 8.23 7.15
N ILE A 129 2.56 8.84 6.59
CA ILE A 129 2.49 9.11 5.16
C ILE A 129 3.52 10.20 4.83
N PRO A 130 4.39 9.99 3.83
CA PRO A 130 5.43 10.94 3.47
C PRO A 130 4.85 12.13 2.66
N CYS A 131 4.07 12.97 3.32
CA CYS A 131 3.51 14.22 2.79
C CYS A 131 3.34 15.24 3.92
N ASP A 132 3.15 16.51 3.58
CA ASP A 132 3.00 17.58 4.57
C ASP A 132 1.72 17.42 5.42
N SER A 133 0.63 16.99 4.80
CA SER A 133 -0.64 16.76 5.48
C SER A 133 -1.52 15.74 4.75
N VAL A 134 -2.36 15.05 5.51
CA VAL A 134 -3.39 14.16 4.98
C VAL A 134 -4.76 14.79 5.24
N GLN A 135 -5.52 14.99 4.19
CA GLN A 135 -6.90 15.48 4.27
C GLN A 135 -7.86 14.32 4.51
N VAL A 136 -8.68 14.41 5.54
CA VAL A 136 -9.86 13.56 5.69
C VAL A 136 -10.99 14.19 4.89
N GLY A 137 -11.47 13.49 3.86
CA GLY A 137 -12.43 14.06 2.92
C GLY A 137 -12.88 13.06 1.85
N ASP A 138 -13.31 13.60 0.73
CA ASP A 138 -13.84 12.83 -0.39
C ASP A 138 -13.13 13.14 -1.73
N LEU A 139 -13.68 12.64 -2.84
CA LEU A 139 -13.12 12.88 -4.17
C LEU A 139 -13.25 14.34 -4.64
N GLY A 140 -14.18 15.11 -4.10
CA GLY A 140 -14.28 16.55 -4.35
C GLY A 140 -13.11 17.30 -3.69
N ASP A 141 -12.70 16.88 -2.49
CA ASP A 141 -11.49 17.39 -1.85
C ASP A 141 -10.23 17.00 -2.64
N LEU A 142 -10.16 15.75 -3.13
CA LEU A 142 -9.07 15.33 -4.00
C LEU A 142 -8.99 16.22 -5.25
N GLU A 143 -10.10 16.47 -5.91
CA GLU A 143 -10.14 17.31 -7.11
C GLU A 143 -9.60 18.72 -6.84
N ARG A 144 -10.05 19.34 -5.77
CA ARG A 144 -9.59 20.68 -5.35
C ARG A 144 -8.10 20.71 -5.00
N LEU A 145 -7.60 19.69 -4.32
CA LEU A 145 -6.22 19.59 -3.89
C LEU A 145 -5.27 19.10 -4.98
N ALA A 146 -5.78 18.45 -6.03
CA ALA A 146 -4.99 17.94 -7.14
C ALA A 146 -4.63 19.02 -8.18
N GLU A 147 -5.11 20.27 -7.99
CA GLU A 147 -4.70 21.36 -8.86
C GLU A 147 -3.18 21.54 -8.87
N GLY A 148 -2.60 21.47 -10.05
CA GLY A 148 -1.14 21.52 -10.21
C GLY A 148 -0.41 20.20 -9.99
N ALA A 149 -1.10 19.08 -9.75
CA ALA A 149 -0.48 17.75 -9.78
C ALA A 149 -0.18 17.30 -11.22
N ASP A 150 0.66 16.26 -11.35
CA ASP A 150 0.98 15.62 -12.63
C ASP A 150 0.21 14.32 -12.87
N LEU A 151 -0.32 13.71 -11.79
CA LEU A 151 -1.00 12.43 -11.81
C LEU A 151 -1.99 12.33 -10.66
N ILE A 152 -3.19 11.81 -10.94
CA ILE A 152 -4.15 11.38 -9.93
C ILE A 152 -4.08 9.86 -9.77
N VAL A 153 -4.03 9.39 -8.52
CA VAL A 153 -3.99 7.97 -8.17
C VAL A 153 -5.16 7.66 -7.23
N THR A 154 -6.18 6.98 -7.75
CA THR A 154 -7.38 6.60 -6.98
C THR A 154 -8.19 5.56 -7.76
N HIS A 155 -9.35 5.14 -7.22
CA HIS A 155 -10.26 4.21 -7.89
C HIS A 155 -11.05 4.85 -9.05
N SER A 156 -11.86 4.04 -9.76
CA SER A 156 -12.56 4.46 -10.99
C SER A 156 -13.46 5.69 -10.85
N HIS A 157 -14.01 5.97 -9.66
CA HIS A 157 -14.83 7.17 -9.45
C HIS A 157 -14.05 8.49 -9.59
N GLY A 158 -12.72 8.47 -9.44
CA GLY A 158 -11.88 9.65 -9.67
C GLY A 158 -11.72 10.05 -11.14
N ARG A 159 -12.28 9.27 -12.08
CA ARG A 159 -12.19 9.56 -13.53
C ARG A 159 -12.73 10.94 -13.89
N GLN A 160 -13.88 11.32 -13.34
CA GLN A 160 -14.49 12.60 -13.67
C GLN A 160 -13.65 13.79 -13.19
N ALA A 161 -13.05 13.69 -12.00
CA ALA A 161 -12.14 14.71 -11.49
C ALA A 161 -10.88 14.82 -12.36
N ALA A 162 -10.29 13.69 -12.74
CA ALA A 162 -9.14 13.66 -13.63
C ALA A 162 -9.43 14.26 -15.01
N GLU A 163 -10.60 13.98 -15.59
CA GLU A 163 -11.04 14.54 -16.87
C GLU A 163 -11.24 16.07 -16.77
N ARG A 164 -11.86 16.58 -15.69
CA ARG A 164 -12.05 18.03 -15.50
C ARG A 164 -10.73 18.77 -15.32
N LEU A 165 -9.76 18.18 -14.65
CA LEU A 165 -8.44 18.75 -14.43
C LEU A 165 -7.47 18.53 -15.61
N GLY A 166 -7.84 17.70 -16.59
CA GLY A 166 -6.95 17.32 -17.69
C GLY A 166 -5.75 16.48 -17.24
N LEU A 167 -5.86 15.76 -16.12
CA LEU A 167 -4.77 14.98 -15.54
C LEU A 167 -4.92 13.49 -15.87
N PRO A 168 -3.81 12.76 -16.06
CA PRO A 168 -3.86 11.31 -16.16
C PRO A 168 -4.35 10.69 -14.85
N LEU A 169 -5.08 9.56 -14.95
CA LEU A 169 -5.56 8.78 -13.83
C LEU A 169 -4.94 7.39 -13.82
N MET A 170 -4.21 7.08 -12.75
CA MET A 170 -3.83 5.72 -12.40
C MET A 170 -4.87 5.12 -11.45
N ARG A 171 -5.53 4.06 -11.92
CA ARG A 171 -6.56 3.38 -11.14
C ARG A 171 -5.96 2.40 -10.17
N VAL A 172 -6.32 2.54 -8.89
CA VAL A 172 -5.88 1.67 -7.80
C VAL A 172 -7.04 1.42 -6.83
N GLY A 173 -6.94 0.34 -6.06
CA GLY A 173 -7.95 0.01 -5.04
C GLY A 173 -9.27 -0.48 -5.63
N PHE A 174 -10.35 -0.24 -4.93
CA PHE A 174 -11.70 -0.67 -5.28
C PHE A 174 -12.70 0.47 -5.08
N PRO A 175 -13.69 0.64 -5.98
CA PRO A 175 -13.97 -0.19 -7.16
C PRO A 175 -13.18 0.21 -8.42
N ILE A 176 -12.83 -0.79 -9.24
CA ILE A 176 -12.39 -0.57 -10.63
C ILE A 176 -13.44 -1.21 -11.53
N PHE A 177 -14.18 -0.40 -12.28
CA PHE A 177 -15.30 -0.86 -13.13
C PHE A 177 -15.24 -0.36 -14.57
N ASP A 178 -14.39 0.60 -14.86
CA ASP A 178 -14.27 1.24 -16.17
C ASP A 178 -13.05 0.73 -16.98
N ARG A 179 -12.34 -0.27 -16.46
CA ARG A 179 -11.31 -1.04 -17.16
C ARG A 179 -11.43 -2.53 -16.84
N LEU A 180 -11.35 -3.37 -17.87
CA LEU A 180 -11.23 -4.82 -17.73
C LEU A 180 -9.73 -5.18 -17.81
N GLY A 181 -9.22 -5.93 -16.84
CA GLY A 181 -7.88 -6.52 -16.90
C GLY A 181 -6.71 -5.56 -16.65
N SER A 182 -6.88 -4.62 -15.76
CA SER A 182 -5.78 -3.78 -15.26
C SER A 182 -5.04 -4.43 -14.11
#